data_4ee9c8d22c20864e6666f0728528fcbd
#
_entry.id   4ee9c8d22c20864e6666f0728528fcbd
#
_cell.length_a   1.000
_cell.length_b   1.000
_cell.length_c   1.000
_cell.angle_alpha   90.00
_cell.angle_beta   90.00
_cell.angle_gamma   90.00
#
_symmetry.space_group_name_H-M   'P 1'
#
loop_
_entity.id
_entity.type
_entity.pdbx_description
1 polymer ?
#
loop_
_entity_poly.entity_id
_entity_poly.type
_entity_poly.pdbx_seq_one_letter_code
_entity_poly.pdbx_strand_id
1 'polypeptide(L)'
;SGAYQQVLPRYISVDETGKEHEFLPDYFETPEQALDMVFLKGYQWPFDVRKAGASSAIDLIIHHETVDLGHKVYMDFRTDPRGLHSDFFGLAEETHTYLAKSGALMATPIARLAHMNPDAIRLYADHGIDLYREPLRVAVCAQHANGGVSVDASWQTTIHGLYAAGECAGTFGIYRPGGSALN
;
A
#
# COMPACT_ATOMS: atom_id res chain seq x y z
N SER A 1 -0.95 -1.65 6.14
CA SER A 1 0.36 -1.17 6.60
C SER A 1 1.36 -1.27 5.45
N GLY A 2 2.28 -0.32 5.35
CA GLY A 2 3.30 -0.27 4.29
C GLY A 2 4.20 -1.50 4.22
N ALA A 3 4.34 -2.25 5.31
CA ALA A 3 5.16 -3.45 5.36
C ALA A 3 4.81 -4.50 4.29
N TYR A 4 3.53 -4.61 3.94
CA TYR A 4 3.08 -5.58 2.94
C TYR A 4 3.48 -5.21 1.51
N GLN A 5 3.55 -3.92 1.17
CA GLN A 5 3.98 -3.46 -0.14
C GLN A 5 5.51 -3.42 -0.27
N GLN A 6 6.21 -3.08 0.81
CA GLN A 6 7.67 -2.96 0.81
C GLN A 6 8.40 -4.28 0.53
N VAL A 7 7.73 -5.42 0.69
CA VAL A 7 8.28 -6.73 0.36
C VAL A 7 7.99 -7.17 -1.07
N LEU A 8 7.47 -6.29 -1.91
CA LEU A 8 7.16 -6.52 -3.32
C LEU A 8 6.27 -7.76 -3.52
N PRO A 9 5.02 -7.78 -3.01
CA PRO A 9 4.09 -8.87 -3.29
C PRO A 9 3.64 -8.83 -4.75
N ARG A 10 3.24 -9.97 -5.27
CA ARG A 10 2.60 -10.09 -6.58
C ARG A 10 1.14 -9.63 -6.46
N TYR A 11 0.68 -8.73 -7.32
CA TYR A 11 -0.71 -8.30 -7.40
C TYR A 11 -1.45 -9.08 -8.48
N ILE A 12 -2.49 -9.79 -8.09
CA ILE A 12 -3.34 -10.56 -8.99
C ILE A 12 -4.79 -10.08 -8.92
N SER A 13 -5.46 -10.05 -10.07
CA SER A 13 -6.90 -9.89 -10.17
C SER A 13 -7.55 -11.20 -10.61
N VAL A 14 -8.78 -11.41 -10.15
CA VAL A 14 -9.59 -12.57 -10.50
C VAL A 14 -10.91 -12.05 -11.05
N ASP A 15 -11.21 -12.38 -12.29
CA ASP A 15 -12.44 -11.99 -12.96
C ASP A 15 -13.66 -12.84 -12.52
N GLU A 16 -14.82 -12.55 -13.09
CA GLU A 16 -16.08 -13.27 -12.80
C GLU A 16 -16.05 -14.76 -13.19
N THR A 17 -15.16 -15.14 -14.12
CA THR A 17 -14.97 -16.53 -14.54
C THR A 17 -14.01 -17.30 -13.65
N GLY A 18 -13.35 -16.62 -12.71
CA GLY A 18 -12.31 -17.18 -11.84
C GLY A 18 -10.91 -17.20 -12.46
N LYS A 19 -10.71 -16.55 -13.60
CA LYS A 19 -9.40 -16.47 -14.25
C LYS A 19 -8.53 -15.47 -13.51
N GLU A 20 -7.33 -15.93 -13.13
CA GLU A 20 -6.30 -15.11 -12.48
C GLU A 20 -5.45 -14.37 -13.51
N HIS A 21 -5.10 -13.14 -13.21
CA HIS A 21 -4.20 -12.31 -13.98
C HIS A 21 -3.31 -11.46 -13.07
N GLU A 22 -2.00 -11.47 -13.31
CA GLU A 22 -1.07 -10.53 -12.69
C GLU A 22 -1.13 -9.21 -13.46
N PHE A 23 -2.02 -8.32 -13.01
CA PHE A 23 -2.46 -7.16 -13.78
C PHE A 23 -1.53 -5.94 -13.66
N LEU A 24 -0.92 -5.75 -12.49
CA LEU A 24 -0.27 -4.49 -12.17
C LEU A 24 0.84 -4.09 -13.15
N PRO A 25 1.72 -5.00 -13.62
CA PRO A 25 2.75 -4.67 -14.60
C PRO A 25 2.21 -4.16 -15.95
N ASP A 26 0.95 -4.43 -16.28
CA ASP A 26 0.36 -4.04 -17.57
C ASP A 26 -0.07 -2.56 -17.60
N TYR A 27 -0.08 -1.89 -16.44
CA TYR A 27 -0.39 -0.47 -16.30
C TYR A 27 0.85 0.45 -16.33
N PHE A 28 2.04 -0.13 -16.43
CA PHE A 28 3.30 0.61 -16.44
C PHE A 28 4.12 0.30 -17.69
N GLU A 29 5.10 1.14 -17.99
CA GLU A 29 5.97 0.96 -19.17
C GLU A 29 6.80 -0.32 -19.07
N THR A 30 7.25 -0.65 -17.85
CA THR A 30 7.99 -1.87 -17.57
C THR A 30 7.50 -2.53 -16.28
N PRO A 31 7.64 -3.86 -16.13
CA PRO A 31 7.32 -4.55 -14.90
C PRO A 31 8.12 -4.04 -13.69
N GLU A 32 9.38 -3.68 -13.87
CA GLU A 32 10.25 -3.15 -12.82
C GLU A 32 9.72 -1.81 -12.30
N GLN A 33 9.21 -0.95 -13.17
CA GLN A 33 8.57 0.30 -12.77
C GLN A 33 7.35 0.04 -11.89
N ALA A 34 6.54 -0.98 -12.20
CA ALA A 34 5.43 -1.38 -11.35
C ALA A 34 5.89 -1.78 -9.94
N LEU A 35 7.00 -2.52 -9.83
CA LEU A 35 7.58 -2.94 -8.55
C LEU A 35 8.04 -1.74 -7.72
N ASP A 36 8.71 -0.77 -8.34
CA ASP A 36 9.13 0.45 -7.66
C ASP A 36 7.92 1.26 -7.16
N MET A 37 6.84 1.33 -7.93
CA MET A 37 5.61 2.00 -7.48
C MET A 37 4.94 1.25 -6.33
N VAL A 38 4.94 -0.08 -6.32
CA VAL A 38 4.47 -0.88 -5.19
C VAL A 38 5.28 -0.61 -3.94
N PHE A 39 6.61 -0.61 -4.05
CA PHE A 39 7.50 -0.27 -2.95
C PHE A 39 7.21 1.13 -2.41
N LEU A 40 7.17 2.13 -3.29
CA LEU A 40 6.89 3.52 -2.93
C LEU A 40 5.49 3.69 -2.30
N LYS A 41 4.49 2.90 -2.74
CA LYS A 41 3.18 2.90 -2.09
C LYS A 41 3.28 2.46 -0.63
N GLY A 42 4.09 1.47 -0.32
CA GLY A 42 4.36 1.06 1.05
C GLY A 42 5.10 2.10 1.88
N TYR A 43 5.99 2.86 1.24
CA TYR A 43 6.84 3.85 1.89
C TYR A 43 6.19 5.24 2.00
N GLN A 44 5.40 5.64 0.98
CA GLN A 44 4.80 6.97 0.85
C GLN A 44 3.29 6.98 1.16
N TRP A 45 2.78 5.94 1.77
CA TRP A 45 1.39 5.87 2.23
C TRP A 45 1.03 7.15 3.06
N PRO A 46 -0.16 7.76 2.98
CA PRO A 46 -1.40 7.35 2.32
C PRO A 46 -1.54 7.84 0.85
N PHE A 47 -2.76 7.68 0.27
CA PHE A 47 -3.10 8.24 -1.04
C PHE A 47 -2.90 9.77 -1.04
N ASP A 48 -2.23 10.25 -2.07
CA ASP A 48 -1.99 11.67 -2.30
C ASP A 48 -2.26 11.96 -3.79
N VAL A 49 -3.22 12.84 -4.07
CA VAL A 49 -3.59 13.20 -5.45
C VAL A 49 -2.39 13.77 -6.25
N ARG A 50 -1.44 14.41 -5.57
CA ARG A 50 -0.19 14.91 -6.20
C ARG A 50 0.75 13.80 -6.64
N LYS A 51 0.54 12.58 -6.15
CA LYS A 51 1.29 11.37 -6.49
C LYS A 51 0.45 10.39 -7.33
N ALA A 52 -0.63 10.86 -7.96
CA ALA A 52 -1.51 10.02 -8.77
C ALA A 52 -0.78 9.37 -9.97
N GLY A 53 0.23 10.03 -10.53
CA GLY A 53 1.14 9.47 -11.54
C GLY A 53 2.36 8.74 -10.98
N ALA A 54 2.42 8.52 -9.66
CA ALA A 54 3.51 7.84 -8.96
C ALA A 54 2.94 6.77 -8.01
N SER A 55 3.36 6.75 -6.73
CA SER A 55 2.96 5.72 -5.77
C SER A 55 1.44 5.58 -5.56
N SER A 56 0.68 6.67 -5.67
CA SER A 56 -0.79 6.64 -5.56
C SER A 56 -1.49 6.10 -6.81
N ALA A 57 -0.77 5.85 -7.92
CA ALA A 57 -1.31 5.13 -9.07
C ALA A 57 -1.78 3.73 -8.66
N ILE A 58 -1.09 3.08 -7.73
CA ILE A 58 -1.46 1.75 -7.22
C ILE A 58 -2.89 1.74 -6.66
N ASP A 59 -3.29 2.77 -5.90
CA ASP A 59 -4.65 2.87 -5.37
C ASP A 59 -5.68 3.04 -6.49
N LEU A 60 -5.39 3.87 -7.49
CA LEU A 60 -6.28 4.11 -8.63
C LEU A 60 -6.46 2.86 -9.48
N ILE A 61 -5.37 2.13 -9.73
CA ILE A 61 -5.40 0.87 -10.49
C ILE A 61 -6.20 -0.20 -9.73
N ILE A 62 -5.98 -0.36 -8.41
CA ILE A 62 -6.76 -1.29 -7.59
C ILE A 62 -8.24 -0.88 -7.56
N HIS A 63 -8.54 0.43 -7.48
CA HIS A 63 -9.92 0.91 -7.57
C HIS A 63 -10.55 0.54 -8.92
N HIS A 64 -9.85 0.79 -10.02
CA HIS A 64 -10.30 0.42 -11.35
C HIS A 64 -10.60 -1.08 -11.46
N GLU A 65 -9.68 -1.94 -11.05
CA GLU A 65 -9.87 -3.39 -11.06
C GLU A 65 -11.09 -3.82 -10.22
N THR A 66 -11.24 -3.24 -9.01
CA THR A 66 -12.27 -3.70 -8.07
C THR A 66 -13.64 -3.09 -8.29
N VAL A 67 -13.73 -1.83 -8.73
CA VAL A 67 -14.99 -1.08 -8.85
C VAL A 67 -15.47 -1.01 -10.30
N ASP A 68 -14.58 -0.62 -11.23
CA ASP A 68 -14.99 -0.44 -12.62
C ASP A 68 -15.10 -1.78 -13.36
N LEU A 69 -14.14 -2.70 -13.12
CA LEU A 69 -14.13 -4.04 -13.74
C LEU A 69 -14.82 -5.12 -12.89
N GLY A 70 -15.08 -4.87 -11.62
CA GLY A 70 -15.74 -5.83 -10.72
C GLY A 70 -14.86 -7.03 -10.32
N HIS A 71 -13.56 -6.97 -10.56
CA HIS A 71 -12.62 -8.04 -10.24
C HIS A 71 -12.33 -8.12 -8.72
N LYS A 72 -11.87 -9.29 -8.27
CA LYS A 72 -11.32 -9.45 -6.93
C LYS A 72 -9.81 -9.31 -6.99
N VAL A 73 -9.26 -8.39 -6.22
CA VAL A 73 -7.81 -8.13 -6.19
C VAL A 73 -7.17 -8.73 -4.95
N TYR A 74 -5.98 -9.30 -5.15
CA TYR A 74 -5.21 -9.94 -4.08
C TYR A 74 -3.74 -9.53 -4.13
N MET A 75 -3.10 -9.51 -2.95
CA MET A 75 -1.65 -9.54 -2.80
C MET A 75 -1.21 -10.98 -2.53
N ASP A 76 -0.37 -11.53 -3.38
CA ASP A 76 0.20 -12.86 -3.25
C ASP A 76 1.66 -12.78 -2.80
N PHE A 77 1.97 -13.41 -1.68
CA PHE A 77 3.29 -13.41 -1.08
C PHE A 77 4.09 -14.69 -1.36
N ARG A 78 3.50 -15.66 -2.04
CA ARG A 78 4.08 -17.01 -2.22
C ARG A 78 5.14 -17.06 -3.30
N THR A 79 4.99 -16.23 -4.32
CA THR A 79 5.88 -16.18 -5.49
C THR A 79 6.25 -14.74 -5.81
N ASP A 80 7.44 -14.57 -6.40
CA ASP A 80 7.87 -13.25 -6.85
C ASP A 80 6.99 -12.71 -7.97
N PRO A 81 6.79 -11.38 -8.01
CA PRO A 81 6.06 -10.73 -9.09
C PRO A 81 6.86 -10.75 -10.40
N ARG A 82 6.14 -10.63 -11.51
CA ARG A 82 6.72 -10.47 -12.85
C ARG A 82 7.64 -9.25 -12.88
N GLY A 83 8.82 -9.41 -13.48
CA GLY A 83 9.83 -8.36 -13.58
C GLY A 83 10.82 -8.31 -12.41
N LEU A 84 10.59 -9.05 -11.32
CA LEU A 84 11.60 -9.15 -10.27
C LEU A 84 12.64 -10.21 -10.62
N HIS A 85 13.87 -9.76 -10.88
CA HIS A 85 15.00 -10.64 -11.10
C HIS A 85 15.56 -11.20 -9.78
N SER A 86 16.15 -12.39 -9.82
CA SER A 86 16.68 -13.07 -8.62
C SER A 86 17.80 -12.30 -7.92
N ASP A 87 18.49 -11.44 -8.64
CA ASP A 87 19.53 -10.52 -8.15
C ASP A 87 19.01 -9.11 -7.88
N PHE A 88 17.68 -8.90 -8.00
CA PHE A 88 17.00 -7.61 -7.83
C PHE A 88 17.45 -6.52 -8.80
N PHE A 89 18.09 -6.93 -9.91
CA PHE A 89 18.47 -6.00 -10.97
C PHE A 89 17.24 -5.34 -11.61
N GLY A 90 17.39 -4.08 -12.04
CA GLY A 90 16.33 -3.32 -12.72
C GLY A 90 15.44 -2.49 -11.78
N LEU A 91 15.49 -2.73 -10.48
CA LEU A 91 14.80 -1.88 -9.50
C LEU A 91 15.49 -0.51 -9.38
N ALA A 92 14.72 0.52 -9.06
CA ALA A 92 15.26 1.83 -8.71
C ALA A 92 16.22 1.73 -7.51
N GLU A 93 17.23 2.59 -7.48
CA GLU A 93 18.27 2.61 -6.44
C GLU A 93 17.68 2.69 -5.02
N GLU A 94 16.61 3.46 -4.84
CA GLU A 94 15.95 3.60 -3.54
C GLU A 94 15.35 2.27 -3.08
N THR A 95 14.61 1.58 -3.95
CA THR A 95 13.97 0.28 -3.67
C THR A 95 15.02 -0.78 -3.36
N HIS A 96 16.03 -0.91 -4.23
CA HIS A 96 17.11 -1.87 -4.06
C HIS A 96 17.89 -1.62 -2.77
N THR A 97 18.30 -0.36 -2.53
CA THR A 97 19.08 0.02 -1.34
C THR A 97 18.31 -0.26 -0.05
N TYR A 98 17.00 0.01 -0.03
CA TYR A 98 16.17 -0.27 1.13
C TYR A 98 16.13 -1.77 1.45
N LEU A 99 15.84 -2.60 0.44
CA LEU A 99 15.80 -4.07 0.61
C LEU A 99 17.17 -4.64 1.03
N ALA A 100 18.25 -4.16 0.41
CA ALA A 100 19.60 -4.59 0.75
C ALA A 100 19.98 -4.23 2.19
N LYS A 101 19.75 -2.97 2.61
CA LYS A 101 20.03 -2.51 3.98
C LYS A 101 19.16 -3.21 5.02
N SER A 102 17.96 -3.62 4.65
CA SER A 102 17.06 -4.38 5.51
C SER A 102 17.39 -5.87 5.56
N GLY A 103 18.39 -6.35 4.81
CA GLY A 103 18.72 -7.77 4.69
C GLY A 103 17.62 -8.59 3.99
N ALA A 104 16.79 -7.95 3.17
CA ALA A 104 15.58 -8.53 2.60
C ALA A 104 15.72 -8.95 1.12
N LEU A 105 16.96 -9.13 0.61
CA LEU A 105 17.19 -9.69 -0.72
C LEU A 105 16.98 -11.21 -0.70
N MET A 106 15.74 -11.64 -0.52
CA MET A 106 15.32 -13.04 -0.35
C MET A 106 14.41 -13.48 -1.49
N ALA A 107 14.35 -14.78 -1.73
CA ALA A 107 13.73 -15.40 -2.89
C ALA A 107 12.20 -15.22 -3.02
N THR A 108 11.47 -14.89 -1.95
CA THR A 108 10.01 -14.75 -2.03
C THR A 108 9.51 -13.59 -1.17
N PRO A 109 8.38 -12.96 -1.55
CA PRO A 109 7.77 -11.90 -0.74
C PRO A 109 7.47 -12.34 0.69
N ILE A 110 7.01 -13.58 0.89
CA ILE A 110 6.72 -14.09 2.24
C ILE A 110 7.98 -14.25 3.08
N ALA A 111 9.11 -14.65 2.48
CA ALA A 111 10.39 -14.72 3.18
C ALA A 111 10.87 -13.32 3.58
N ARG A 112 10.74 -12.34 2.68
CA ARG A 112 11.04 -10.94 2.97
C ARG A 112 10.14 -10.40 4.10
N LEU A 113 8.84 -10.71 4.06
CA LEU A 113 7.88 -10.28 5.08
C LEU A 113 8.18 -10.92 6.44
N ALA A 114 8.47 -12.21 6.48
CA ALA A 114 8.82 -12.92 7.70
C ALA A 114 10.10 -12.38 8.35
N HIS A 115 11.07 -11.95 7.53
CA HIS A 115 12.31 -11.35 8.01
C HIS A 115 12.08 -9.93 8.53
N MET A 116 11.37 -9.10 7.78
CA MET A 116 11.22 -7.67 8.08
C MET A 116 10.13 -7.38 9.13
N ASN A 117 9.04 -8.15 9.11
CA ASN A 117 7.89 -7.92 9.98
C ASN A 117 7.06 -9.20 10.21
N PRO A 118 7.54 -10.15 11.03
CA PRO A 118 6.82 -11.39 11.31
C PRO A 118 5.45 -11.16 11.96
N ASP A 119 5.27 -10.07 12.70
CA ASP A 119 3.99 -9.72 13.32
C ASP A 119 2.90 -9.41 12.28
N ALA A 120 3.28 -8.93 11.10
CA ALA A 120 2.35 -8.72 9.99
C ALA A 120 1.76 -10.04 9.47
N ILE A 121 2.53 -11.13 9.50
CA ILE A 121 2.04 -12.48 9.16
C ILE A 121 1.16 -13.02 10.28
N ARG A 122 1.61 -12.88 11.54
CA ARG A 122 0.86 -13.36 12.71
C ARG A 122 -0.52 -12.70 12.79
N LEU A 123 -0.63 -11.41 12.53
CA LEU A 123 -1.91 -10.69 12.53
C LEU A 123 -2.97 -11.41 11.68
N TYR A 124 -2.63 -11.84 10.48
CA TYR A 124 -3.56 -12.55 9.60
C TYR A 124 -3.76 -13.99 10.01
N ALA A 125 -2.71 -14.67 10.47
CA ALA A 125 -2.82 -16.04 10.98
C ALA A 125 -3.77 -16.13 12.19
N ASP A 126 -3.74 -15.17 13.11
CA ASP A 126 -4.66 -15.07 14.25
C ASP A 126 -6.12 -14.86 13.82
N HIS A 127 -6.36 -14.42 12.58
CA HIS A 127 -7.68 -14.27 11.97
C HIS A 127 -8.01 -15.36 10.93
N GLY A 128 -7.24 -16.46 10.91
CA GLY A 128 -7.50 -17.62 10.07
C GLY A 128 -7.04 -17.47 8.61
N ILE A 129 -6.21 -16.49 8.30
CA ILE A 129 -5.65 -16.27 6.95
C ILE A 129 -4.16 -16.62 6.97
N ASP A 130 -3.78 -17.64 6.21
CA ASP A 130 -2.39 -18.12 6.10
C ASP A 130 -1.70 -17.56 4.85
N LEU A 131 -0.91 -16.50 5.01
CA LEU A 131 -0.19 -15.84 3.91
C LEU A 131 0.87 -16.73 3.23
N TYR A 132 1.25 -17.85 3.85
CA TYR A 132 2.11 -18.85 3.20
C TYR A 132 1.34 -19.72 2.18
N ARG A 133 0.02 -19.81 2.31
CA ARG A 133 -0.82 -20.74 1.53
C ARG A 133 -1.80 -20.05 0.60
N GLU A 134 -2.27 -18.87 0.98
CA GLU A 134 -3.31 -18.16 0.24
C GLU A 134 -2.97 -16.66 0.04
N PRO A 135 -3.43 -16.05 -1.06
CA PRO A 135 -3.24 -14.63 -1.28
C PRO A 135 -4.21 -13.81 -0.43
N LEU A 136 -3.76 -12.63 -0.02
CA LEU A 136 -4.52 -11.69 0.78
C LEU A 136 -5.44 -10.85 -0.10
N ARG A 137 -6.76 -10.94 0.10
CA ARG A 137 -7.71 -10.08 -0.61
C ARG A 137 -7.57 -8.63 -0.16
N VAL A 138 -7.51 -7.72 -1.11
CA VAL A 138 -7.36 -6.29 -0.88
C VAL A 138 -8.32 -5.45 -1.71
N ALA A 139 -8.66 -4.28 -1.20
CA ALA A 139 -9.41 -3.26 -1.91
C ALA A 139 -9.01 -1.88 -1.39
N VAL A 140 -9.25 -0.84 -2.18
CA VAL A 140 -9.10 0.53 -1.71
C VAL A 140 -10.29 0.89 -0.82
N CYS A 141 -10.01 1.47 0.33
CA CYS A 141 -11.03 1.99 1.22
C CYS A 141 -10.62 3.35 1.81
N ALA A 142 -11.60 4.18 2.11
CA ALA A 142 -11.38 5.42 2.84
C ALA A 142 -11.12 5.09 4.32
N GLN A 143 -9.86 5.12 4.72
CA GLN A 143 -9.46 4.81 6.09
C GLN A 143 -9.66 6.00 7.04
N HIS A 144 -9.43 7.22 6.54
CA HIS A 144 -9.60 8.47 7.28
C HIS A 144 -9.70 9.64 6.30
N ALA A 145 -10.16 10.79 6.75
CA ALA A 145 -10.20 12.02 5.99
C ALA A 145 -8.99 12.91 6.37
N ASN A 146 -8.23 13.33 5.37
CA ASN A 146 -7.18 14.35 5.54
C ASN A 146 -7.78 15.76 5.44
N GLY A 147 -8.72 16.03 6.25
CA GLY A 147 -9.39 17.30 6.39
C GLY A 147 -9.87 17.37 7.81
N GLY A 148 -10.93 18.03 8.03
CA GLY A 148 -11.55 18.10 9.33
C GLY A 148 -12.22 19.43 9.57
N VAL A 149 -12.71 19.60 10.76
CA VAL A 149 -13.36 20.84 11.19
C VAL A 149 -12.31 21.95 11.33
N SER A 150 -12.60 23.13 10.79
CA SER A 150 -11.78 24.31 10.99
C SER A 150 -11.83 24.73 12.46
N VAL A 151 -10.68 24.95 13.05
CA VAL A 151 -10.53 25.40 14.45
C VAL A 151 -9.57 26.58 14.54
N ASP A 152 -9.73 27.42 15.56
CA ASP A 152 -8.78 28.44 15.92
C ASP A 152 -7.62 27.89 16.77
N ALA A 153 -6.74 28.78 17.23
CA ALA A 153 -5.60 28.41 18.07
C ALA A 153 -6.00 27.82 19.44
N SER A 154 -7.24 27.98 19.85
CA SER A 154 -7.82 27.43 21.08
C SER A 154 -8.63 26.15 20.83
N TRP A 155 -8.56 25.57 19.62
CA TRP A 155 -9.33 24.41 19.17
C TRP A 155 -10.83 24.62 19.08
N GLN A 156 -11.30 25.89 19.14
CA GLN A 156 -12.71 26.22 18.97
C GLN A 156 -13.07 26.25 17.48
N THR A 157 -14.22 25.66 17.14
CA THR A 157 -14.76 25.69 15.77
C THR A 157 -15.41 27.04 15.47
N THR A 158 -15.92 27.23 14.28
CA THR A 158 -16.73 28.40 13.92
C THR A 158 -18.05 28.47 14.71
N ILE A 159 -18.43 27.40 15.40
CA ILE A 159 -19.58 27.37 16.32
C ILE A 159 -19.07 27.63 17.72
N HIS A 160 -19.52 28.75 18.30
CA HIS A 160 -19.11 29.17 19.65
C HIS A 160 -19.43 28.08 20.69
N GLY A 161 -18.43 27.71 21.50
CA GLY A 161 -18.56 26.69 22.54
C GLY A 161 -18.37 25.26 22.04
N LEU A 162 -18.21 25.02 20.72
CA LEU A 162 -17.87 23.72 20.14
C LEU A 162 -16.39 23.65 19.85
N TYR A 163 -15.72 22.63 20.39
CA TYR A 163 -14.29 22.37 20.23
C TYR A 163 -14.07 21.06 19.50
N ALA A 164 -13.04 20.99 18.64
CA ALA A 164 -12.62 19.77 17.98
C ALA A 164 -11.13 19.55 18.21
N ALA A 165 -10.73 18.33 18.55
CA ALA A 165 -9.35 17.96 18.78
C ALA A 165 -9.02 16.60 18.16
N GLY A 166 -7.74 16.32 17.95
CA GLY A 166 -7.30 15.08 17.31
C GLY A 166 -7.55 15.08 15.81
N GLU A 167 -7.78 13.92 15.23
CA GLU A 167 -7.93 13.76 13.78
C GLU A 167 -9.13 14.51 13.19
N CYS A 168 -10.17 14.77 13.97
CA CYS A 168 -11.33 15.54 13.53
C CYS A 168 -11.08 17.05 13.42
N ALA A 169 -10.02 17.58 14.03
CA ALA A 169 -9.58 18.95 13.82
C ALA A 169 -8.75 19.03 12.54
N GLY A 170 -9.08 19.95 11.65
CA GLY A 170 -8.39 20.10 10.37
C GLY A 170 -6.92 20.50 10.54
N THR A 171 -6.04 19.84 9.80
CA THR A 171 -4.61 20.16 9.72
C THR A 171 -4.33 21.16 8.60
N PHE A 172 -5.07 22.24 8.52
CA PHE A 172 -5.05 23.18 7.39
C PHE A 172 -3.66 23.71 7.09
N GLY A 173 -3.25 23.56 5.82
CA GLY A 173 -1.97 24.06 5.33
C GLY A 173 -0.74 23.27 5.77
N ILE A 174 -0.90 22.23 6.58
CA ILE A 174 0.19 21.36 7.01
C ILE A 174 0.13 20.06 6.21
N TYR A 175 1.23 19.73 5.55
CA TYR A 175 1.38 18.44 4.90
C TYR A 175 1.46 17.33 5.95
N ARG A 176 0.54 16.37 5.85
CA ARG A 176 0.50 15.22 6.77
C ARG A 176 1.40 14.10 6.26
N PRO A 177 2.55 13.83 6.91
CA PRO A 177 3.52 12.85 6.42
C PRO A 177 3.14 11.39 6.73
N GLY A 178 2.11 11.15 7.51
CA GLY A 178 1.71 9.80 7.93
C GLY A 178 0.22 9.59 7.97
N GLY A 179 -0.20 8.33 8.05
CA GLY A 179 -1.59 7.90 7.97
C GLY A 179 -2.37 7.99 9.26
N SER A 180 -1.74 8.14 10.38
CA SER A 180 -2.43 8.17 11.68
C SER A 180 -1.88 9.25 12.59
N ALA A 181 -2.80 9.91 13.27
CA ALA A 181 -2.60 10.61 14.54
C ALA A 181 -1.33 11.48 14.66
N LEU A 182 -1.13 12.41 13.73
CA LEU A 182 -0.19 13.53 13.92
C LEU A 182 -0.92 14.83 14.30
N ASN A 183 -2.15 14.71 14.74
CA ASN A 183 -2.94 15.84 15.24
C ASN A 183 -2.83 15.96 16.75
#